data_ebed46898977327ad72cc92708b4181e
#
_entry.id   ebed46898977327ad72cc92708b4181e
#
_cell.length_a   1.000
_cell.length_b   1.000
_cell.length_c   1.000
_cell.angle_alpha   90.00
_cell.angle_beta   90.00
_cell.angle_gamma   90.00
#
_symmetry.space_group_name_H-M   'P 1'
#
loop_
_entity.id
_entity.type
_entity.pdbx_description
1 polymer ?
#
loop_
_entity_poly.entity_id
_entity_poly.type
_entity_poly.pdbx_seq_one_letter_code
_entity_poly.pdbx_strand_id
1 'polypeptide(L)'
;MLANKKVMGAVAAGVTAFVGYKAAREKLGSEPRVSVINLHGVIMQSGGGPSVLGSRLINLETTRTIIDKAFKPARLQAVILNINSPGGTPVQSDLVSAYIKEKAAQHNVPVIAFVEDLAASGGYWLACTGTEIYAARCSIVGSIGVISQGFGFHQLIDKYGIERRTYTAGENKSINDPFQPVKEKDVEIIKRMQNDIHRHFIDHVKASRGERLSDDEKLLFNGEFWTAEKALELGLIDGIDHMEAFITRKWGQDVQVVRVKGGNPLSELFGGVYRSVFGGDISQVQPLAADLQLPELVKSVVK
;
A
#
# COMPACT_ATOMS: atom_id res chain seq x y z
N MET A 1 48.64 41.92 -18.56
CA MET A 1 48.17 41.93 -17.15
C MET A 1 46.65 41.70 -16.99
N LEU A 2 45.81 41.94 -18.00
CA LEU A 2 44.35 41.77 -17.96
C LEU A 2 43.85 40.29 -18.10
N ALA A 3 44.61 39.43 -18.77
CA ALA A 3 44.22 38.02 -18.97
C ALA A 3 44.26 37.18 -17.68
N ASN A 4 45.20 37.47 -16.76
CA ASN A 4 45.33 36.76 -15.50
C ASN A 4 44.18 37.03 -14.52
N LYS A 5 43.55 38.22 -14.56
CA LYS A 5 42.41 38.51 -13.64
C LYS A 5 41.12 37.78 -14.03
N LYS A 6 40.86 37.57 -15.35
CA LYS A 6 39.69 36.79 -15.81
C LYS A 6 39.81 35.31 -15.47
N VAL A 7 41.01 34.75 -15.61
CA VAL A 7 41.27 33.32 -15.27
C VAL A 7 41.16 33.09 -13.76
N MET A 8 41.72 33.98 -12.93
CA MET A 8 41.56 33.89 -11.47
C MET A 8 40.12 34.06 -11.01
N GLY A 9 39.31 34.92 -11.66
CA GLY A 9 37.90 35.06 -11.36
C GLY A 9 37.07 33.80 -11.70
N ALA A 10 37.36 33.16 -12.82
CA ALA A 10 36.70 31.90 -13.21
C ALA A 10 37.06 30.72 -12.29
N VAL A 11 38.31 30.61 -11.85
CA VAL A 11 38.77 29.61 -10.91
C VAL A 11 38.14 29.84 -9.52
N ALA A 12 38.09 31.09 -9.05
CA ALA A 12 37.45 31.41 -7.77
C ALA A 12 35.94 31.09 -7.77
N ALA A 13 35.22 31.43 -8.87
CA ALA A 13 33.82 31.11 -9.04
C ALA A 13 33.56 29.61 -9.07
N GLY A 14 34.44 28.83 -9.75
CA GLY A 14 34.37 27.36 -9.80
C GLY A 14 34.60 26.75 -8.43
N VAL A 15 35.58 27.23 -7.66
CA VAL A 15 35.86 26.75 -6.29
C VAL A 15 34.68 27.08 -5.37
N THR A 16 34.12 28.29 -5.44
CA THR A 16 32.97 28.67 -4.61
C THR A 16 31.72 27.82 -4.93
N ALA A 17 31.47 27.57 -6.23
CA ALA A 17 30.38 26.69 -6.67
C ALA A 17 30.60 25.24 -6.20
N PHE A 18 31.84 24.72 -6.26
CA PHE A 18 32.16 23.37 -5.81
C PHE A 18 32.06 23.22 -4.29
N VAL A 19 32.54 24.21 -3.52
CA VAL A 19 32.40 24.23 -2.04
C VAL A 19 30.92 24.37 -1.66
N GLY A 20 30.16 25.22 -2.33
CA GLY A 20 28.71 25.34 -2.14
C GLY A 20 27.97 24.05 -2.47
N TYR A 21 28.32 23.37 -3.57
CA TYR A 21 27.76 22.07 -3.95
C TYR A 21 28.11 20.98 -2.91
N LYS A 22 29.37 20.93 -2.44
CA LYS A 22 29.81 19.97 -1.43
C LYS A 22 29.10 20.19 -0.08
N ALA A 23 29.00 21.44 0.37
CA ALA A 23 28.29 21.81 1.59
C ALA A 23 26.78 21.52 1.49
N ALA A 24 26.16 21.83 0.32
CA ALA A 24 24.76 21.48 0.07
C ALA A 24 24.55 19.96 0.03
N ARG A 25 25.46 19.20 -0.56
CA ARG A 25 25.40 17.73 -0.60
C ARG A 25 25.62 17.10 0.78
N GLU A 26 26.53 17.67 1.60
CA GLU A 26 26.72 17.24 2.99
C GLU A 26 25.49 17.58 3.85
N LYS A 27 24.87 18.73 3.65
CA LYS A 27 23.63 19.12 4.33
C LYS A 27 22.45 18.23 3.91
N LEU A 28 22.26 17.97 2.61
CA LEU A 28 21.26 17.01 2.10
C LEU A 28 21.49 15.58 2.60
N GLY A 29 22.74 15.20 2.90
CA GLY A 29 23.09 13.91 3.50
C GLY A 29 22.91 13.83 5.00
N SER A 30 22.75 14.97 5.69
CA SER A 30 22.65 15.05 7.16
C SER A 30 21.22 15.05 7.70
N GLU A 31 20.22 15.34 6.90
CA GLU A 31 18.84 15.47 7.34
C GLU A 31 18.16 14.13 7.61
N PRO A 32 17.31 14.03 8.66
CA PRO A 32 16.51 12.85 8.92
C PRO A 32 15.52 12.61 7.77
N ARG A 33 15.25 11.33 7.47
CA ARG A 33 14.36 10.94 6.38
C ARG A 33 13.21 10.10 6.89
N VAL A 34 12.04 10.30 6.30
CA VAL A 34 10.85 9.48 6.51
C VAL A 34 10.38 9.00 5.14
N SER A 35 10.22 7.69 4.98
CA SER A 35 9.67 7.11 3.75
C SER A 35 8.17 6.94 3.89
N VAL A 36 7.43 7.23 2.82
CA VAL A 36 5.96 7.04 2.77
C VAL A 36 5.62 6.02 1.69
N ILE A 37 4.90 4.97 2.07
CA ILE A 37 4.31 3.96 1.20
C ILE A 37 2.80 4.19 1.15
N ASN A 38 2.25 4.46 -0.04
CA ASN A 38 0.80 4.55 -0.23
C ASN A 38 0.22 3.16 -0.49
N LEU A 39 -0.66 2.69 0.39
CA LEU A 39 -1.42 1.46 0.29
C LEU A 39 -2.89 1.80 0.03
N HIS A 40 -3.18 2.17 -1.23
CA HIS A 40 -4.50 2.64 -1.65
C HIS A 40 -5.15 1.64 -2.61
N GLY A 41 -6.41 1.29 -2.34
CA GLY A 41 -7.23 0.42 -3.18
C GLY A 41 -7.54 -0.94 -2.57
N VAL A 42 -8.06 -1.85 -3.39
CA VAL A 42 -8.48 -3.19 -2.98
C VAL A 42 -7.28 -4.12 -2.84
N ILE A 43 -7.28 -4.96 -1.81
CA ILE A 43 -6.23 -5.95 -1.58
C ILE A 43 -6.64 -7.24 -2.30
N MET A 44 -5.95 -7.56 -3.40
CA MET A 44 -6.16 -8.81 -4.13
C MET A 44 -5.00 -9.12 -5.06
N GLN A 45 -4.82 -10.39 -5.38
CA GLN A 45 -3.83 -10.80 -6.36
C GLN A 45 -4.19 -10.26 -7.74
N SER A 46 -3.20 -9.84 -8.51
CA SER A 46 -3.41 -9.42 -9.90
C SER A 46 -3.89 -10.62 -10.72
N GLY A 47 -5.11 -10.54 -11.23
CA GLY A 47 -5.52 -11.42 -12.33
C GLY A 47 -4.80 -10.93 -13.58
N GLY A 48 -4.14 -11.79 -14.35
CA GLY A 48 -3.26 -11.46 -15.49
C GLY A 48 -3.89 -10.72 -16.68
N GLY A 49 -4.90 -9.88 -16.45
CA GLY A 49 -5.52 -9.00 -17.43
C GLY A 49 -5.27 -7.52 -17.13
N PRO A 50 -5.41 -6.63 -18.12
CA PRO A 50 -5.31 -5.20 -17.90
C PRO A 50 -6.35 -4.77 -16.87
N SER A 51 -5.92 -3.96 -15.87
CA SER A 51 -6.81 -3.35 -14.90
C SER A 51 -7.85 -2.49 -15.63
N VAL A 52 -9.07 -3.00 -15.79
CA VAL A 52 -10.14 -2.39 -16.59
C VAL A 52 -10.59 -1.03 -16.03
N LEU A 53 -10.15 -0.64 -14.83
CA LEU A 53 -10.63 0.57 -14.13
C LEU A 53 -9.51 1.42 -13.52
N GLY A 54 -8.23 1.20 -13.86
CA GLY A 54 -7.14 2.01 -13.30
C GLY A 54 -6.98 1.89 -11.78
N SER A 55 -7.72 1.00 -11.11
CA SER A 55 -7.66 0.80 -9.68
C SER A 55 -6.34 0.11 -9.30
N ARG A 56 -5.58 0.75 -8.44
CA ARG A 56 -4.36 0.17 -7.88
C ARG A 56 -4.75 -1.00 -6.98
N LEU A 57 -4.25 -2.19 -7.32
CA LEU A 57 -4.38 -3.37 -6.48
C LEU A 57 -3.21 -3.44 -5.50
N ILE A 58 -3.52 -3.77 -4.25
CA ILE A 58 -2.52 -4.01 -3.22
C ILE A 58 -2.29 -5.51 -3.14
N ASN A 59 -1.07 -5.95 -3.39
CA ASN A 59 -0.59 -7.32 -3.17
C ASN A 59 0.93 -7.30 -3.04
N LEU A 60 1.53 -8.42 -2.65
CA LEU A 60 2.97 -8.47 -2.44
C LEU A 60 3.76 -8.24 -3.74
N GLU A 61 3.27 -8.72 -4.88
CA GLU A 61 3.95 -8.55 -6.17
C GLU A 61 4.07 -7.07 -6.55
N THR A 62 2.96 -6.31 -6.46
CA THR A 62 2.91 -4.89 -6.83
C THR A 62 3.59 -3.99 -5.80
N THR A 63 3.65 -4.40 -4.52
CA THR A 63 4.18 -3.57 -3.43
C THR A 63 5.62 -3.88 -3.06
N ARG A 64 6.15 -5.08 -3.40
CA ARG A 64 7.51 -5.51 -3.03
C ARG A 64 8.57 -4.47 -3.35
N THR A 65 8.63 -4.02 -4.61
CA THR A 65 9.64 -3.03 -5.05
C THR A 65 9.48 -1.69 -4.32
N ILE A 66 8.25 -1.28 -4.01
CA ILE A 66 7.95 -0.06 -3.27
C ILE A 66 8.45 -0.19 -1.83
N ILE A 67 8.17 -1.33 -1.19
CA ILE A 67 8.62 -1.63 0.18
C ILE A 67 10.15 -1.64 0.22
N ASP A 68 10.81 -2.36 -0.68
CA ASP A 68 12.29 -2.40 -0.73
C ASP A 68 12.91 -1.00 -0.90
N LYS A 69 12.31 -0.15 -1.73
CA LYS A 69 12.77 1.24 -1.93
C LYS A 69 12.55 2.10 -0.68
N ALA A 70 11.47 1.87 0.07
CA ALA A 70 11.14 2.65 1.26
C ALA A 70 12.15 2.46 2.40
N PHE A 71 12.77 1.30 2.50
CA PHE A 71 13.77 1.00 3.53
C PHE A 71 15.22 1.33 3.12
N LYS A 72 15.47 1.80 1.88
CA LYS A 72 16.82 2.13 1.39
C LYS A 72 17.41 3.47 1.85
N PRO A 73 16.63 4.53 2.14
CA PRO A 73 17.23 5.83 2.47
C PRO A 73 18.15 5.76 3.69
N ALA A 74 19.33 6.40 3.57
CA ALA A 74 20.20 6.59 4.72
C ALA A 74 19.53 7.51 5.74
N ARG A 75 19.78 7.29 7.04
CA ARG A 75 19.19 8.05 8.17
C ARG A 75 17.66 8.01 8.21
N LEU A 76 17.10 6.88 7.80
CA LEU A 76 15.66 6.63 7.83
C LEU A 76 15.20 6.58 9.29
N GLN A 77 14.27 7.46 9.66
CA GLN A 77 13.70 7.57 11.01
C GLN A 77 12.46 6.68 11.17
N ALA A 78 11.67 6.56 10.10
CA ALA A 78 10.45 5.76 10.07
C ALA A 78 10.03 5.46 8.63
N VAL A 79 9.25 4.39 8.48
CA VAL A 79 8.44 4.14 7.29
C VAL A 79 6.99 4.37 7.66
N ILE A 80 6.31 5.22 6.91
CA ILE A 80 4.89 5.50 7.07
C ILE A 80 4.11 4.71 6.04
N LEU A 81 3.08 4.00 6.51
CA LEU A 81 2.06 3.38 5.68
C LEU A 81 0.88 4.35 5.61
N ASN A 82 0.69 4.97 4.46
CA ASN A 82 -0.47 5.80 4.19
C ASN A 82 -1.56 4.92 3.57
N ILE A 83 -2.63 4.63 4.33
CA ILE A 83 -3.60 3.57 4.04
C ILE A 83 -4.94 4.18 3.65
N ASN A 84 -5.47 3.75 2.49
CA ASN A 84 -6.83 4.02 2.05
C ASN A 84 -7.37 2.77 1.34
N SER A 85 -7.88 1.80 2.12
CA SER A 85 -8.24 0.48 1.62
C SER A 85 -9.48 -0.09 2.29
N PRO A 86 -10.46 -0.58 1.51
CA PRO A 86 -11.61 -1.32 2.03
C PRO A 86 -11.25 -2.76 2.47
N GLY A 87 -10.00 -3.18 2.25
CA GLY A 87 -9.56 -4.54 2.48
C GLY A 87 -9.58 -5.41 1.22
N GLY A 88 -9.76 -6.71 1.41
CA GLY A 88 -9.77 -7.69 0.35
C GLY A 88 -9.28 -9.06 0.83
N THR A 89 -8.42 -9.73 0.05
CA THR A 89 -8.01 -11.11 0.34
C THR A 89 -7.09 -11.20 1.56
N PRO A 90 -7.40 -12.08 2.53
CA PRO A 90 -6.61 -12.22 3.77
C PRO A 90 -5.15 -12.56 3.51
N VAL A 91 -4.89 -13.46 2.57
CA VAL A 91 -3.52 -13.92 2.24
C VAL A 91 -2.64 -12.76 1.74
N GLN A 92 -3.16 -11.88 0.87
CA GLN A 92 -2.36 -10.75 0.40
C GLN A 92 -2.15 -9.69 1.49
N SER A 93 -3.13 -9.51 2.38
CA SER A 93 -2.99 -8.64 3.56
C SER A 93 -1.86 -9.13 4.47
N ASP A 94 -1.84 -10.44 4.74
CA ASP A 94 -0.81 -11.07 5.57
C ASP A 94 0.58 -11.02 4.90
N LEU A 95 0.70 -11.40 3.63
CA LEU A 95 1.97 -11.39 2.91
C LEU A 95 2.60 -10.00 2.85
N VAL A 96 1.81 -8.95 2.58
CA VAL A 96 2.30 -7.57 2.55
C VAL A 96 2.71 -7.13 3.94
N SER A 97 1.88 -7.40 4.97
CA SER A 97 2.17 -7.09 6.36
C SER A 97 3.45 -7.77 6.84
N ALA A 98 3.59 -9.08 6.62
CA ALA A 98 4.76 -9.87 7.01
C ALA A 98 6.03 -9.34 6.35
N TYR A 99 5.98 -9.01 5.05
CA TYR A 99 7.13 -8.48 4.33
C TYR A 99 7.57 -7.10 4.84
N ILE A 100 6.62 -6.21 5.17
CA ILE A 100 6.93 -4.91 5.77
C ILE A 100 7.57 -5.10 7.16
N LYS A 101 7.01 -5.98 8.01
CA LYS A 101 7.57 -6.29 9.33
C LYS A 101 8.98 -6.87 9.26
N GLU A 102 9.23 -7.75 8.29
CA GLU A 102 10.56 -8.30 8.04
C GLU A 102 11.57 -7.19 7.70
N LYS A 103 11.21 -6.29 6.78
CA LYS A 103 12.07 -5.15 6.39
C LYS A 103 12.29 -4.17 7.55
N ALA A 104 11.25 -3.88 8.32
CA ALA A 104 11.35 -3.05 9.50
C ALA A 104 12.35 -3.62 10.52
N ALA A 105 12.29 -4.91 10.78
CA ALA A 105 13.22 -5.61 11.67
C ALA A 105 14.65 -5.63 11.12
N GLN A 106 14.84 -5.93 9.81
CA GLN A 106 16.14 -5.94 9.15
C GLN A 106 16.85 -4.58 9.22
N HIS A 107 16.11 -3.49 9.10
CA HIS A 107 16.65 -2.13 9.09
C HIS A 107 16.59 -1.44 10.46
N ASN A 108 15.97 -2.07 11.46
CA ASN A 108 15.70 -1.50 12.79
C ASN A 108 15.01 -0.12 12.70
N VAL A 109 13.95 -0.04 11.88
CA VAL A 109 13.20 1.18 11.59
C VAL A 109 11.74 0.99 11.95
N PRO A 110 11.12 1.88 12.74
CA PRO A 110 9.71 1.79 13.11
C PRO A 110 8.82 2.02 11.88
N VAL A 111 7.66 1.35 11.91
CA VAL A 111 6.58 1.53 10.92
C VAL A 111 5.41 2.20 11.62
N ILE A 112 4.88 3.27 11.03
CA ILE A 112 3.74 4.02 11.56
C ILE A 112 2.64 4.04 10.50
N ALA A 113 1.42 3.67 10.87
CA ALA A 113 0.28 3.67 9.96
C ALA A 113 -0.54 4.95 10.10
N PHE A 114 -0.92 5.53 8.96
CA PHE A 114 -1.88 6.62 8.85
C PHE A 114 -3.04 6.18 7.97
N VAL A 115 -4.25 6.35 8.48
CA VAL A 115 -5.49 6.04 7.77
C VAL A 115 -6.05 7.32 7.15
N GLU A 116 -6.23 7.33 5.82
CA GLU A 116 -6.94 8.38 5.11
C GLU A 116 -8.47 8.18 5.24
N ASP A 117 -9.19 7.89 4.15
CA ASP A 117 -10.64 7.70 4.23
C ASP A 117 -11.01 6.45 5.01
N LEU A 118 -10.31 5.33 4.76
CA LEU A 118 -10.62 4.07 5.43
C LEU A 118 -9.44 3.08 5.53
N ALA A 119 -9.45 2.33 6.62
CA ALA A 119 -8.71 1.09 6.80
C ALA A 119 -9.67 0.04 7.35
N ALA A 120 -10.36 -0.67 6.47
CA ALA A 120 -11.36 -1.66 6.84
C ALA A 120 -10.92 -3.07 6.46
N SER A 121 -11.29 -4.09 7.27
CA SER A 121 -10.97 -5.49 6.99
C SER A 121 -9.47 -5.69 6.74
N GLY A 122 -9.05 -6.25 5.60
CA GLY A 122 -7.64 -6.37 5.22
C GLY A 122 -6.87 -5.04 5.23
N GLY A 123 -7.53 -3.88 5.06
CA GLY A 123 -6.93 -2.56 5.22
C GLY A 123 -6.50 -2.29 6.67
N TYR A 124 -7.32 -2.71 7.64
CA TYR A 124 -6.96 -2.63 9.05
C TYR A 124 -5.90 -3.67 9.43
N TRP A 125 -5.92 -4.85 8.80
CA TRP A 125 -4.79 -5.81 8.90
C TRP A 125 -3.46 -5.14 8.55
N LEU A 126 -3.43 -4.39 7.43
CA LEU A 126 -2.23 -3.63 7.04
C LEU A 126 -1.90 -2.49 8.02
N ALA A 127 -2.90 -1.82 8.60
CA ALA A 127 -2.66 -0.81 9.62
C ALA A 127 -2.00 -1.40 10.88
N CYS A 128 -2.40 -2.61 11.28
CA CYS A 128 -1.79 -3.38 12.37
C CYS A 128 -0.34 -3.82 12.10
N THR A 129 0.22 -3.54 10.93
CA THR A 129 1.65 -3.67 10.65
C THR A 129 2.47 -2.59 11.36
N GLY A 130 1.87 -1.42 11.59
CA GLY A 130 2.49 -0.31 12.30
C GLY A 130 2.58 -0.55 13.81
N THR A 131 3.61 0.02 14.43
CA THR A 131 3.74 0.09 15.89
C THR A 131 2.81 1.13 16.49
N GLU A 132 2.50 2.17 15.71
CA GLU A 132 1.54 3.22 16.01
C GLU A 132 0.57 3.36 14.83
N ILE A 133 -0.71 3.61 15.11
CA ILE A 133 -1.77 3.79 14.12
C ILE A 133 -2.50 5.10 14.38
N TYR A 134 -2.50 5.99 13.41
CA TYR A 134 -3.23 7.26 13.44
C TYR A 134 -4.27 7.30 12.33
N ALA A 135 -5.35 8.04 12.56
CA ALA A 135 -6.42 8.20 11.57
C ALA A 135 -6.87 9.67 11.50
N ALA A 136 -7.35 10.11 10.35
CA ALA A 136 -8.06 11.38 10.27
C ALA A 136 -9.41 11.26 10.99
N ARG A 137 -9.97 12.37 11.48
CA ARG A 137 -11.17 12.37 12.34
C ARG A 137 -12.36 11.60 11.77
N CYS A 138 -12.58 11.70 10.46
CA CYS A 138 -13.69 11.06 9.76
C CYS A 138 -13.31 9.72 9.12
N SER A 139 -12.09 9.23 9.33
CA SER A 139 -11.67 7.92 8.81
C SER A 139 -12.54 6.80 9.36
N ILE A 140 -12.74 5.79 8.54
CA ILE A 140 -13.42 4.55 8.92
C ILE A 140 -12.38 3.48 9.22
N VAL A 141 -12.48 2.85 10.40
CA VAL A 141 -11.51 1.86 10.88
C VAL A 141 -12.24 0.61 11.40
N GLY A 142 -11.66 -0.57 11.23
CA GLY A 142 -12.20 -1.79 11.79
C GLY A 142 -12.64 -2.81 10.74
N SER A 143 -13.91 -3.23 10.77
CA SER A 143 -14.43 -4.34 9.95
C SER A 143 -13.58 -5.61 10.16
N ILE A 144 -13.32 -5.95 11.44
CA ILE A 144 -12.54 -7.12 11.81
C ILE A 144 -13.45 -8.34 11.72
N GLY A 145 -13.58 -8.87 10.51
CA GLY A 145 -14.48 -9.96 10.18
C GLY A 145 -14.18 -10.59 8.83
N VAL A 146 -14.87 -11.69 8.52
CA VAL A 146 -14.72 -12.43 7.27
C VAL A 146 -16.08 -12.64 6.62
N ILE A 147 -16.19 -12.29 5.36
CA ILE A 147 -17.42 -12.46 4.59
C ILE A 147 -17.18 -13.35 3.35
N SER A 148 -18.14 -14.22 3.04
CA SER A 148 -18.28 -14.88 1.75
C SER A 148 -19.69 -14.59 1.25
N GLN A 149 -19.81 -13.97 0.08
CA GLN A 149 -21.09 -13.60 -0.50
C GLN A 149 -21.18 -14.05 -1.96
N GLY A 150 -22.38 -14.36 -2.40
CA GLY A 150 -22.65 -14.79 -3.76
C GLY A 150 -24.15 -14.79 -4.05
N PHE A 151 -24.51 -15.16 -5.25
CA PHE A 151 -25.89 -15.27 -5.69
C PHE A 151 -26.23 -16.75 -5.93
N GLY A 152 -27.47 -17.16 -5.64
CA GLY A 152 -28.03 -18.45 -6.00
C GLY A 152 -28.92 -18.32 -7.25
N PHE A 153 -28.64 -19.10 -8.26
CA PHE A 153 -29.36 -19.07 -9.54
C PHE A 153 -30.13 -20.36 -9.84
N HIS A 154 -30.18 -21.30 -8.89
CA HIS A 154 -30.80 -22.62 -9.12
C HIS A 154 -32.28 -22.52 -9.56
N GLN A 155 -33.07 -21.65 -8.90
CA GLN A 155 -34.48 -21.44 -9.27
C GLN A 155 -34.62 -20.74 -10.64
N LEU A 156 -33.67 -19.89 -11.00
CA LEU A 156 -33.67 -19.21 -12.30
C LEU A 156 -33.47 -20.21 -13.44
N ILE A 157 -32.44 -21.06 -13.33
CA ILE A 157 -32.16 -22.04 -14.39
C ILE A 157 -33.26 -23.09 -14.49
N ASP A 158 -33.86 -23.51 -13.36
CA ASP A 158 -34.97 -24.44 -13.29
C ASP A 158 -36.20 -23.87 -14.03
N LYS A 159 -36.56 -22.61 -13.76
CA LYS A 159 -37.66 -21.90 -14.46
C LYS A 159 -37.54 -21.89 -15.98
N TYR A 160 -36.31 -21.87 -16.49
CA TYR A 160 -36.03 -21.85 -17.94
C TYR A 160 -35.71 -23.24 -18.51
N GLY A 161 -35.89 -24.33 -17.74
CA GLY A 161 -35.59 -25.69 -18.16
C GLY A 161 -34.13 -25.94 -18.49
N ILE A 162 -33.19 -25.17 -17.87
CA ILE A 162 -31.75 -25.31 -18.07
C ILE A 162 -31.24 -26.33 -17.06
N GLU A 163 -30.67 -27.42 -17.53
CA GLU A 163 -30.12 -28.49 -16.71
C GLU A 163 -28.64 -28.19 -16.38
N ARG A 164 -28.30 -28.18 -15.08
CA ARG A 164 -26.89 -28.11 -14.59
C ARG A 164 -26.36 -29.54 -14.39
N ARG A 165 -25.39 -29.92 -15.21
CA ARG A 165 -24.71 -31.23 -15.11
C ARG A 165 -23.35 -31.07 -14.49
N THR A 166 -23.15 -31.64 -13.30
CA THR A 166 -21.90 -31.56 -12.53
C THR A 166 -21.43 -32.97 -12.19
N TYR A 167 -20.23 -33.29 -12.63
CA TYR A 167 -19.57 -34.56 -12.34
C TYR A 167 -18.33 -34.28 -11.51
N THR A 168 -18.25 -34.84 -10.29
CA THR A 168 -17.15 -34.57 -9.37
C THR A 168 -16.56 -35.87 -8.84
N ALA A 169 -15.26 -35.87 -8.60
CA ALA A 169 -14.58 -36.83 -7.76
C ALA A 169 -14.20 -36.11 -6.45
N GLY A 170 -14.66 -36.68 -5.33
CA GLY A 170 -14.61 -36.03 -4.01
C GLY A 170 -15.95 -35.39 -3.64
N GLU A 171 -16.47 -35.81 -2.48
CA GLU A 171 -17.82 -35.49 -2.00
C GLU A 171 -18.12 -33.98 -1.91
N ASN A 172 -17.11 -33.20 -1.53
CA ASN A 172 -17.26 -31.76 -1.27
C ASN A 172 -16.65 -30.91 -2.39
N LYS A 173 -16.48 -31.44 -3.62
CA LYS A 173 -15.76 -30.71 -4.68
C LYS A 173 -16.57 -29.56 -5.31
N SER A 174 -17.91 -29.60 -5.22
CA SER A 174 -18.82 -28.56 -5.75
C SER A 174 -19.51 -27.75 -4.63
N ILE A 175 -18.77 -27.44 -3.57
CA ILE A 175 -19.27 -26.57 -2.48
C ILE A 175 -19.61 -25.21 -3.07
N ASN A 176 -20.75 -24.65 -2.60
CA ASN A 176 -21.21 -23.31 -2.95
C ASN A 176 -21.43 -23.09 -4.47
N ASP A 177 -21.88 -24.16 -5.19
CA ASP A 177 -22.30 -24.02 -6.61
C ASP A 177 -23.55 -23.14 -6.68
N PRO A 178 -23.48 -21.96 -7.33
CA PRO A 178 -24.60 -21.02 -7.38
C PRO A 178 -25.80 -21.53 -8.18
N PHE A 179 -25.64 -22.61 -8.92
CA PHE A 179 -26.69 -23.24 -9.71
C PHE A 179 -27.31 -24.49 -9.05
N GLN A 180 -26.98 -24.74 -7.79
CA GLN A 180 -27.59 -25.79 -6.97
C GLN A 180 -28.24 -25.18 -5.72
N PRO A 181 -29.25 -25.86 -5.14
CA PRO A 181 -29.76 -25.50 -3.83
C PRO A 181 -28.65 -25.51 -2.77
N VAL A 182 -28.74 -24.61 -1.80
CA VAL A 182 -27.79 -24.55 -0.68
C VAL A 182 -27.92 -25.81 0.15
N LYS A 183 -26.79 -26.45 0.48
CA LYS A 183 -26.69 -27.62 1.36
C LYS A 183 -26.17 -27.20 2.71
N GLU A 184 -26.77 -27.65 3.80
CA GLU A 184 -26.34 -27.34 5.17
C GLU A 184 -24.86 -27.70 5.40
N LYS A 185 -24.42 -28.85 4.91
CA LYS A 185 -23.02 -29.28 4.97
C LYS A 185 -22.05 -28.32 4.31
N ASP A 186 -22.43 -27.73 3.18
CA ASP A 186 -21.60 -26.72 2.47
C ASP A 186 -21.47 -25.46 3.34
N VAL A 187 -22.59 -25.03 3.96
CA VAL A 187 -22.60 -23.88 4.88
C VAL A 187 -21.70 -24.11 6.09
N GLU A 188 -21.73 -25.30 6.68
CA GLU A 188 -20.88 -25.68 7.81
C GLU A 188 -19.38 -25.61 7.44
N ILE A 189 -19.02 -26.12 6.27
CA ILE A 189 -17.63 -26.10 5.80
C ILE A 189 -17.17 -24.65 5.58
N ILE A 190 -18.01 -23.81 4.94
CA ILE A 190 -17.70 -22.40 4.70
C ILE A 190 -17.55 -21.65 6.03
N LYS A 191 -18.49 -21.82 6.97
CA LYS A 191 -18.43 -21.18 8.29
C LYS A 191 -17.19 -21.59 9.08
N ARG A 192 -16.81 -22.86 9.05
CA ARG A 192 -15.58 -23.33 9.70
C ARG A 192 -14.35 -22.61 9.13
N MET A 193 -14.22 -22.56 7.80
CA MET A 193 -13.12 -21.85 7.13
C MET A 193 -13.10 -20.35 7.48
N GLN A 194 -14.28 -19.71 7.49
CA GLN A 194 -14.40 -18.30 7.87
C GLN A 194 -13.97 -18.05 9.32
N ASN A 195 -14.37 -18.91 10.24
CA ASN A 195 -13.98 -18.84 11.66
C ASN A 195 -12.46 -19.00 11.84
N ASP A 196 -11.82 -19.89 11.07
CA ASP A 196 -10.36 -20.04 11.10
C ASP A 196 -9.65 -18.78 10.63
N ILE A 197 -10.07 -18.20 9.49
CA ILE A 197 -9.52 -16.95 8.98
C ILE A 197 -9.78 -15.80 9.95
N HIS A 198 -10.98 -15.73 10.53
CA HIS A 198 -11.33 -14.69 11.49
C HIS A 198 -10.49 -14.77 12.77
N ARG A 199 -10.23 -15.97 13.28
CA ARG A 199 -9.32 -16.16 14.41
C ARG A 199 -7.92 -15.62 14.09
N HIS A 200 -7.35 -15.93 12.92
CA HIS A 200 -6.06 -15.37 12.52
C HIS A 200 -6.06 -13.84 12.46
N PHE A 201 -7.17 -13.23 12.03
CA PHE A 201 -7.29 -11.79 12.03
C PHE A 201 -7.33 -11.22 13.46
N ILE A 202 -8.12 -11.83 14.35
CA ILE A 202 -8.18 -11.47 15.78
C ILE A 202 -6.78 -11.57 16.41
N ASP A 203 -6.08 -12.66 16.19
CA ASP A 203 -4.74 -12.88 16.73
C ASP A 203 -3.74 -11.83 16.23
N HIS A 204 -3.82 -11.46 14.94
CA HIS A 204 -2.98 -10.41 14.36
C HIS A 204 -3.26 -9.03 15.00
N VAL A 205 -4.54 -8.69 15.21
CA VAL A 205 -4.93 -7.42 15.87
C VAL A 205 -4.48 -7.43 17.32
N LYS A 206 -4.73 -8.51 18.07
CA LYS A 206 -4.29 -8.66 19.46
C LYS A 206 -2.77 -8.56 19.60
N ALA A 207 -2.02 -9.19 18.70
CA ALA A 207 -0.56 -9.11 18.69
C ALA A 207 -0.03 -7.68 18.40
N SER A 208 -0.76 -6.90 17.59
CA SER A 208 -0.38 -5.52 17.28
C SER A 208 -0.79 -4.53 18.35
N ARG A 209 -2.01 -4.67 18.88
CA ARG A 209 -2.59 -3.66 19.78
C ARG A 209 -2.34 -3.96 21.26
N GLY A 210 -2.27 -5.24 21.64
CA GLY A 210 -1.99 -5.66 23.02
C GLY A 210 -3.00 -5.09 24.02
N GLU A 211 -2.49 -4.59 25.14
CA GLU A 211 -3.27 -4.01 26.25
C GLU A 211 -3.98 -2.69 25.90
N ARG A 212 -3.76 -2.14 24.71
CA ARG A 212 -4.48 -0.94 24.23
C ARG A 212 -5.93 -1.22 23.86
N LEU A 213 -6.26 -2.47 23.54
CA LEU A 213 -7.62 -2.85 23.17
C LEU A 213 -8.58 -2.76 24.36
N SER A 214 -9.81 -2.36 24.08
CA SER A 214 -10.92 -2.51 25.02
C SER A 214 -11.12 -3.98 25.39
N ASP A 215 -11.61 -4.25 26.59
CA ASP A 215 -11.94 -5.59 27.07
C ASP A 215 -13.19 -6.20 26.39
N ASP A 216 -13.96 -5.40 25.66
CA ASP A 216 -15.15 -5.87 24.95
C ASP A 216 -14.80 -6.52 23.61
N GLU A 217 -14.29 -7.76 23.70
CA GLU A 217 -13.93 -8.54 22.50
C GLU A 217 -15.12 -8.81 21.57
N LYS A 218 -16.34 -8.90 22.12
CA LYS A 218 -17.53 -9.12 21.31
C LYS A 218 -17.85 -7.92 20.43
N LEU A 219 -17.59 -6.71 20.92
CA LEU A 219 -17.72 -5.50 20.13
C LEU A 219 -16.59 -5.40 19.12
N LEU A 220 -15.34 -5.58 19.55
CA LEU A 220 -14.15 -5.42 18.72
C LEU A 220 -14.13 -6.33 17.48
N PHE A 221 -14.61 -7.57 17.60
CA PHE A 221 -14.42 -8.64 16.63
C PHE A 221 -15.71 -9.15 15.98
N ASN A 222 -16.76 -8.33 15.95
CA ASN A 222 -18.05 -8.68 15.33
C ASN A 222 -18.18 -8.31 13.85
N GLY A 223 -17.12 -7.67 13.27
CA GLY A 223 -17.12 -7.22 11.89
C GLY A 223 -17.64 -5.79 11.69
N GLU A 224 -17.98 -5.06 12.76
CA GLU A 224 -18.33 -3.64 12.68
C GLU A 224 -17.13 -2.76 12.31
N PHE A 225 -17.42 -1.55 11.89
CA PHE A 225 -16.44 -0.50 11.62
C PHE A 225 -16.87 0.80 12.31
N TRP A 226 -15.90 1.63 12.64
CA TRP A 226 -16.11 2.84 13.45
C TRP A 226 -15.41 4.04 12.85
N THR A 227 -15.88 5.23 13.22
CA THR A 227 -15.12 6.47 13.01
C THR A 227 -13.86 6.47 13.87
N ALA A 228 -12.89 7.31 13.53
CA ALA A 228 -11.64 7.41 14.27
C ALA A 228 -11.84 7.68 15.77
N GLU A 229 -12.84 8.48 16.16
CA GLU A 229 -13.12 8.77 17.57
C GLU A 229 -13.47 7.48 18.33
N LYS A 230 -14.41 6.69 17.80
CA LYS A 230 -14.78 5.42 18.43
C LYS A 230 -13.67 4.36 18.35
N ALA A 231 -12.93 4.33 17.23
CA ALA A 231 -11.77 3.44 17.09
C ALA A 231 -10.66 3.75 18.13
N LEU A 232 -10.48 5.02 18.49
CA LEU A 232 -9.56 5.44 19.56
C LEU A 232 -10.02 4.96 20.93
N GLU A 233 -11.31 5.13 21.26
CA GLU A 233 -11.90 4.61 22.50
C GLU A 233 -11.77 3.10 22.63
N LEU A 234 -11.89 2.38 21.51
CA LEU A 234 -11.75 0.92 21.46
C LEU A 234 -10.30 0.44 21.44
N GLY A 235 -9.33 1.35 21.39
CA GLY A 235 -7.91 1.03 21.32
C GLY A 235 -7.42 0.50 19.98
N LEU A 236 -8.25 0.66 18.93
CA LEU A 236 -7.89 0.22 17.58
C LEU A 236 -6.88 1.15 16.90
N ILE A 237 -6.80 2.42 17.33
CA ILE A 237 -5.79 3.40 16.90
C ILE A 237 -5.16 4.07 18.11
N ASP A 238 -4.04 4.76 17.89
CA ASP A 238 -3.28 5.45 18.95
C ASP A 238 -3.59 6.94 19.00
N GLY A 239 -4.21 7.50 17.97
CA GLY A 239 -4.57 8.92 17.96
C GLY A 239 -5.27 9.36 16.68
N ILE A 240 -5.83 10.56 16.78
CA ILE A 240 -6.45 11.26 15.64
C ILE A 240 -5.47 12.35 15.21
N ASP A 241 -4.92 12.21 13.99
CA ASP A 241 -3.90 13.13 13.49
C ASP A 241 -3.81 13.08 11.96
N HIS A 242 -3.13 14.08 11.39
CA HIS A 242 -2.80 14.16 9.99
C HIS A 242 -1.31 13.86 9.77
N MET A 243 -1.00 13.02 8.79
CA MET A 243 0.35 12.52 8.52
C MET A 243 1.39 13.63 8.39
N GLU A 244 1.13 14.68 7.62
CA GLU A 244 2.07 15.76 7.38
C GLU A 244 2.37 16.55 8.66
N ALA A 245 1.33 16.86 9.43
CA ALA A 245 1.46 17.59 10.70
C ALA A 245 2.23 16.75 11.72
N PHE A 246 1.95 15.45 11.78
CA PHE A 246 2.67 14.52 12.65
C PHE A 246 4.16 14.43 12.28
N ILE A 247 4.49 14.27 11.00
CA ILE A 247 5.87 14.19 10.50
C ILE A 247 6.65 15.44 10.93
N THR A 248 6.09 16.63 10.67
CA THR A 248 6.72 17.90 10.99
C THR A 248 6.91 18.07 12.51
N ARG A 249 5.92 17.69 13.30
CA ARG A 249 5.98 17.78 14.78
C ARG A 249 7.00 16.81 15.37
N LYS A 250 7.09 15.57 14.84
CA LYS A 250 7.95 14.51 15.39
C LYS A 250 9.41 14.66 14.97
N TRP A 251 9.71 15.11 13.76
CA TRP A 251 11.07 15.16 13.20
C TRP A 251 11.55 16.54 12.75
N GLY A 252 10.71 17.57 12.89
CA GLY A 252 11.05 18.95 12.51
C GLY A 252 10.72 19.28 11.05
N GLN A 253 10.84 20.57 10.71
CA GLN A 253 10.50 21.08 9.37
C GLN A 253 11.51 20.66 8.29
N ASP A 254 12.75 20.35 8.69
CA ASP A 254 13.84 19.98 7.77
C ASP A 254 13.83 18.49 7.42
N VAL A 255 12.86 17.69 7.93
CA VAL A 255 12.75 16.26 7.62
C VAL A 255 12.45 16.03 6.12
N GLN A 256 13.24 15.16 5.50
CA GLN A 256 13.05 14.78 4.10
C GLN A 256 11.98 13.70 3.96
N VAL A 257 10.82 14.03 3.39
CA VAL A 257 9.75 13.05 3.12
C VAL A 257 9.96 12.40 1.76
N VAL A 258 10.30 11.12 1.77
CA VAL A 258 10.53 10.30 0.56
C VAL A 258 9.26 9.54 0.22
N ARG A 259 8.46 10.07 -0.71
CA ARG A 259 7.27 9.36 -1.23
C ARG A 259 7.68 8.35 -2.28
N VAL A 260 7.60 7.06 -1.92
CA VAL A 260 8.02 5.97 -2.79
C VAL A 260 6.94 5.69 -3.82
N LYS A 261 7.30 5.74 -5.10
CA LYS A 261 6.41 5.38 -6.21
C LYS A 261 6.83 4.04 -6.80
N GLY A 262 5.85 3.22 -7.17
CA GLY A 262 6.08 2.06 -8.02
C GLY A 262 6.59 2.56 -9.38
N GLY A 263 7.78 2.13 -9.77
CA GLY A 263 8.36 2.45 -11.07
C GLY A 263 7.93 1.40 -12.10
N ASN A 264 7.49 1.85 -13.26
CA ASN A 264 7.51 0.99 -14.42
C ASN A 264 9.02 0.84 -14.80
N PRO A 265 9.59 -0.37 -14.90
CA PRO A 265 11.01 -0.56 -15.22
C PRO A 265 11.45 0.19 -16.49
N LEU A 266 10.56 0.29 -17.48
CA LEU A 266 10.81 1.05 -18.69
C LEU A 266 10.93 2.55 -18.42
N SER A 267 10.08 3.13 -17.59
CA SER A 267 10.16 4.57 -17.27
C SER A 267 11.39 4.93 -16.45
N GLU A 268 11.91 4.00 -15.63
CA GLU A 268 13.18 4.17 -14.92
C GLU A 268 14.38 4.09 -15.88
N LEU A 269 14.35 3.17 -16.83
CA LEU A 269 15.40 3.02 -17.84
C LEU A 269 15.44 4.24 -18.77
N PHE A 270 14.31 4.65 -19.34
CA PHE A 270 14.22 5.82 -20.22
C PHE A 270 14.41 7.14 -19.45
N GLY A 271 13.93 7.24 -18.20
CA GLY A 271 14.17 8.41 -17.34
C GLY A 271 15.63 8.57 -16.96
N GLY A 272 16.36 7.47 -16.74
CA GLY A 272 17.81 7.46 -16.51
C GLY A 272 18.59 7.92 -17.74
N VAL A 273 18.27 7.38 -18.90
CA VAL A 273 18.88 7.76 -20.18
C VAL A 273 18.59 9.23 -20.52
N TYR A 274 17.34 9.66 -20.34
CA TYR A 274 16.96 11.06 -20.61
C TYR A 274 17.68 12.04 -19.68
N ARG A 275 17.77 11.76 -18.38
CA ARG A 275 18.53 12.58 -17.42
C ARG A 275 20.02 12.64 -17.74
N SER A 276 20.62 11.53 -18.17
CA SER A 276 22.05 11.50 -18.53
C SER A 276 22.37 12.23 -19.84
N VAL A 277 21.42 12.26 -20.77
CA VAL A 277 21.62 12.87 -22.12
C VAL A 277 21.14 14.31 -22.18
N PHE A 278 20.04 14.66 -21.51
CA PHE A 278 19.37 15.96 -21.64
C PHE A 278 19.27 16.78 -20.36
N GLY A 279 19.66 16.27 -19.20
CA GLY A 279 19.74 17.01 -17.93
C GLY A 279 18.39 17.46 -17.34
N GLY A 280 17.24 16.95 -17.83
CA GLY A 280 15.90 17.40 -17.47
C GLY A 280 15.00 16.30 -16.87
N ASP A 281 13.82 16.72 -16.36
CA ASP A 281 12.81 15.82 -15.79
C ASP A 281 11.84 15.34 -16.89
N ILE A 282 11.63 14.03 -16.97
CA ILE A 282 10.79 13.35 -17.97
C ILE A 282 9.30 13.73 -17.86
N SER A 283 8.85 14.28 -16.74
CA SER A 283 7.47 14.72 -16.53
C SER A 283 7.03 15.85 -17.48
N GLN A 284 7.98 16.56 -18.05
CA GLN A 284 7.75 17.65 -19.02
C GLN A 284 7.61 17.15 -20.47
N VAL A 285 7.85 15.87 -20.75
CA VAL A 285 7.95 15.32 -22.12
C VAL A 285 6.68 14.59 -22.57
N GLN A 286 5.76 14.25 -21.67
CA GLN A 286 4.50 13.60 -22.02
C GLN A 286 3.64 14.32 -23.09
N PRO A 287 3.60 15.67 -23.18
CA PRO A 287 2.88 16.33 -24.26
C PRO A 287 3.54 16.24 -25.65
N LEU A 288 4.87 16.08 -25.69
CA LEU A 288 5.64 16.06 -26.95
C LEU A 288 5.64 14.68 -27.63
N ALA A 289 5.40 13.61 -26.90
CA ALA A 289 5.36 12.24 -27.45
C ALA A 289 4.14 11.98 -28.34
N ALA A 290 3.10 12.80 -28.23
CA ALA A 290 1.89 12.67 -29.04
C ALA A 290 2.09 13.16 -30.51
N ASP A 291 3.06 14.04 -30.74
CA ASP A 291 3.31 14.65 -32.06
C ASP A 291 4.48 14.02 -32.84
N LEU A 292 5.22 13.10 -32.22
CA LEU A 292 6.27 12.36 -32.90
C LEU A 292 5.67 11.21 -33.73
N GLN A 293 5.93 11.18 -35.03
CA GLN A 293 5.65 10.03 -35.92
C GLN A 293 6.55 8.85 -35.52
N LEU A 294 6.22 8.19 -34.43
CA LEU A 294 6.89 6.97 -33.99
C LEU A 294 6.40 5.78 -34.84
N PRO A 295 7.28 4.81 -35.18
CA PRO A 295 6.87 3.58 -35.82
C PRO A 295 5.76 2.90 -35.02
N GLU A 296 4.81 2.24 -35.72
CA GLU A 296 3.62 1.58 -35.14
C GLU A 296 3.96 0.62 -33.97
N LEU A 297 5.14 0.00 -34.03
CA LEU A 297 5.65 -0.89 -32.96
C LEU A 297 5.88 -0.16 -31.63
N VAL A 298 6.21 1.12 -31.65
CA VAL A 298 6.46 1.93 -30.45
C VAL A 298 5.17 2.52 -29.90
N LYS A 299 4.17 2.80 -30.76
CA LYS A 299 2.86 3.29 -30.35
C LYS A 299 2.05 2.24 -29.57
N SER A 300 2.29 0.94 -29.81
CA SER A 300 1.62 -0.14 -29.08
C SER A 300 2.16 -0.36 -27.65
N VAL A 301 3.33 0.18 -27.35
CA VAL A 301 4.01 0.04 -26.04
C VAL A 301 3.75 1.24 -25.12
N VAL A 302 3.28 2.37 -25.68
CA VAL A 302 3.04 3.63 -24.95
C VAL A 302 1.57 3.84 -24.60
N LYS A 303 0.66 2.98 -25.11
CA LYS A 303 -0.73 2.86 -24.68
C LYS A 303 -0.84 1.84 -23.55
#